data_6085660302ebfd61e9279d4ab99c5a6d
#
_entry.id   6085660302ebfd61e9279d4ab99c5a6d
#
_cell.length_a   1.000
_cell.length_b   1.000
_cell.length_c   1.000
_cell.angle_alpha   90.00
_cell.angle_beta   90.00
_cell.angle_gamma   90.00
#
_symmetry.space_group_name_H-M   'P 1'
#
loop_
_entity.id
_entity.type
_entity.pdbx_description
1 polymer ?
#
loop_
_entity_poly.entity_id
_entity_poly.type
_entity_poly.pdbx_seq_one_letter_code
_entity_poly.pdbx_strand_id
1 'polypeptide(L)'
;VVTAMTDLITKHQQYINHLWISTFALFATACSDIEQVESASKTQGIVYCAEANPVSFNPQVTTTGSTIDIIANQLYNSLISIDPVTAEFKPELATEWHISDDGKKITFKLRKGVEFHSTDYFSPTRTMNADDVIFSFSRLFDVYNPYHFVQDASYPYFQSVGMDQLIRKIVKVDDYTVRFELFSAESSLLSNIATDFAVILSEEYAIQRASKNEKHLFDNMPIGTGPYKYKHFLRDNLVRFHKHERYWKHDYAVDQLVYDITTNNTTRIAKMLTKECDITSHPSATQLEALSARKDIVVDKAVNLNVGYWAFNTEKPPFNNVLVRKALAHSIDFNKIMQAVFYGNGIPAKSILPPSSWAFAAQNMPVYDPAKAKAYLSEAGFPNGFEMTLWAMPVSRIYNPNARKMAELIQSDLRQIGIRTRIVEFEWNTFIERIGRHEHDSVLLGWAADTPDPDNFFSPLLSCTATFTGKNPANWCNPEFDLLLTQALDTNELSMRKKYYLQAQAMLIEEMPLVPIAHGVRFQARGSDIQGAQLRPFGGVSLANVRKGEK
;
A
#
# COMPACT_ATOMS: atom_id res chain seq x y z
N VAL A 1 1.81 40.03 80.05
CA VAL A 1 2.16 39.53 78.67
C VAL A 1 1.07 38.63 78.11
N VAL A 2 0.28 37.93 78.95
CA VAL A 2 -0.78 36.99 78.50
C VAL A 2 -2.05 37.71 78.13
N THR A 3 -2.35 38.90 78.73
CA THR A 3 -3.57 39.65 78.48
C THR A 3 -3.54 40.47 77.18
N ALA A 4 -2.37 40.77 76.63
CA ALA A 4 -2.23 41.52 75.37
C ALA A 4 -2.33 40.62 74.10
N MET A 5 -2.21 39.31 74.24
CA MET A 5 -2.26 38.37 73.15
C MET A 5 -3.68 37.89 72.81
N THR A 6 -4.60 37.96 73.82
CA THR A 6 -6.01 37.60 73.60
C THR A 6 -6.82 38.69 72.85
N ASP A 7 -6.48 39.97 73.04
CA ASP A 7 -7.14 41.06 72.31
C ASP A 7 -6.75 41.16 70.85
N LEU A 8 -5.57 40.68 70.47
CA LEU A 8 -5.13 40.68 69.08
C LEU A 8 -5.80 39.55 68.27
N ILE A 9 -6.07 38.43 68.91
CA ILE A 9 -6.70 37.26 68.26
C ILE A 9 -8.20 37.52 68.00
N THR A 10 -8.91 38.21 68.93
CA THR A 10 -10.32 38.51 68.78
C THR A 10 -10.58 39.63 67.73
N LYS A 11 -9.70 40.58 67.61
CA LYS A 11 -9.79 41.60 66.54
C LYS A 11 -9.49 41.01 65.14
N HIS A 12 -8.60 40.08 65.05
CA HIS A 12 -8.28 39.41 63.78
C HIS A 12 -9.42 38.48 63.29
N GLN A 13 -10.13 37.84 64.21
CA GLN A 13 -11.25 36.96 63.92
C GLN A 13 -12.48 37.75 63.40
N GLN A 14 -12.69 38.99 63.85
CA GLN A 14 -13.76 39.86 63.33
C GLN A 14 -13.45 40.37 61.93
N TYR A 15 -12.22 40.69 61.57
CA TYR A 15 -11.84 41.13 60.22
C TYR A 15 -11.93 40.00 59.20
N ILE A 16 -11.63 38.77 59.57
CA ILE A 16 -11.71 37.59 58.68
C ILE A 16 -13.19 37.26 58.38
N ASN A 17 -14.08 37.34 59.36
CA ASN A 17 -15.52 37.08 59.12
C ASN A 17 -16.20 38.12 58.23
N HIS A 18 -15.79 39.40 58.30
CA HIS A 18 -16.34 40.43 57.38
C HIS A 18 -15.78 40.31 55.94
N LEU A 19 -14.57 39.79 55.75
CA LEU A 19 -13.97 39.58 54.44
C LEU A 19 -14.61 38.38 53.73
N TRP A 20 -15.03 37.33 54.44
CA TRP A 20 -15.69 36.15 53.85
C TRP A 20 -17.15 36.43 53.46
N ILE A 21 -17.86 37.28 54.14
CA ILE A 21 -19.25 37.64 53.82
C ILE A 21 -19.27 38.59 52.61
N SER A 22 -18.31 39.49 52.43
CA SER A 22 -18.24 40.37 51.25
C SER A 22 -17.80 39.68 49.98
N THR A 23 -17.00 38.59 50.08
CA THR A 23 -16.56 37.81 48.90
C THR A 23 -17.64 36.83 48.43
N PHE A 24 -18.52 36.35 49.30
CA PHE A 24 -19.61 35.47 48.92
C PHE A 24 -20.79 36.18 48.23
N ALA A 25 -20.98 37.48 48.52
CA ALA A 25 -22.02 38.31 47.90
C ALA A 25 -21.63 38.76 46.48
N LEU A 26 -20.34 38.77 46.10
CA LEU A 26 -19.85 39.11 44.76
C LEU A 26 -19.83 37.88 43.80
N PHE A 27 -19.90 36.66 44.33
CA PHE A 27 -20.00 35.45 43.51
C PHE A 27 -21.45 35.02 43.17
N ALA A 28 -22.47 35.60 43.82
CA ALA A 28 -23.86 35.24 43.60
C ALA A 28 -24.53 36.02 42.46
N THR A 29 -23.88 37.07 41.94
CA THR A 29 -24.40 37.88 40.79
C THR A 29 -23.72 37.55 39.45
N ALA A 30 -22.78 36.59 39.41
CA ALA A 30 -22.10 36.19 38.16
C ALA A 30 -22.67 34.88 37.54
N CYS A 31 -23.81 34.39 38.03
CA CYS A 31 -24.45 33.15 37.53
C CYS A 31 -25.80 33.39 36.82
N SER A 32 -26.02 34.52 36.18
CA SER A 32 -27.26 34.78 35.44
C SER A 32 -27.09 35.09 33.95
N ASP A 33 -25.88 34.95 33.41
CA ASP A 33 -25.66 34.97 31.96
C ASP A 33 -24.91 33.68 31.51
N ILE A 34 -25.53 32.54 31.79
CA ILE A 34 -25.32 31.36 30.94
C ILE A 34 -26.28 31.56 29.79
N GLU A 35 -25.94 32.51 28.90
CA GLU A 35 -26.39 32.46 27.53
C GLU A 35 -26.11 31.07 27.01
N GLN A 36 -27.11 30.51 26.41
CA GLN A 36 -27.08 29.26 25.67
C GLN A 36 -25.75 29.15 24.92
N VAL A 37 -24.81 28.37 25.45
CA VAL A 37 -23.80 27.74 24.63
C VAL A 37 -24.64 26.90 23.65
N GLU A 38 -24.87 27.44 22.47
CA GLU A 38 -25.34 26.69 21.32
C GLU A 38 -24.62 25.34 21.43
N SER A 39 -25.38 24.26 21.42
CA SER A 39 -24.84 22.92 21.44
C SER A 39 -23.83 22.86 20.31
N ALA A 40 -22.57 23.02 20.65
CA ALA A 40 -21.49 22.82 19.68
C ALA A 40 -21.79 21.45 19.08
N SER A 41 -22.21 21.42 17.84
CA SER A 41 -22.53 20.22 17.09
C SER A 41 -21.36 19.30 17.35
N LYS A 42 -21.59 18.13 17.97
CA LYS A 42 -20.51 17.19 18.28
C LYS A 42 -19.82 16.87 16.98
N THR A 43 -18.62 17.42 16.77
CA THR A 43 -17.82 17.17 15.58
C THR A 43 -17.69 15.66 15.42
N GLN A 44 -18.34 15.11 14.40
CA GLN A 44 -18.27 13.68 14.12
C GLN A 44 -16.89 13.38 13.55
N GLY A 45 -16.11 12.61 14.27
CA GLY A 45 -14.76 12.23 13.86
C GLY A 45 -14.53 10.73 13.90
N ILE A 46 -13.57 10.27 13.12
CA ILE A 46 -13.06 8.90 13.12
C ILE A 46 -11.61 8.93 13.57
N VAL A 47 -11.26 8.04 14.48
CA VAL A 47 -9.89 7.81 14.94
C VAL A 47 -9.37 6.51 14.34
N TYR A 48 -8.37 6.62 13.48
CA TYR A 48 -7.66 5.50 12.87
C TYR A 48 -6.30 5.33 13.54
N CYS A 49 -6.07 4.23 14.25
CA CYS A 49 -4.78 3.92 14.83
C CYS A 49 -3.83 3.34 13.79
N ALA A 50 -2.86 4.15 13.36
CA ALA A 50 -1.86 3.83 12.36
C ALA A 50 -0.57 3.28 12.99
N GLU A 51 0.14 2.44 12.23
CA GLU A 51 1.35 1.75 12.71
C GLU A 51 2.64 2.59 12.61
N ALA A 52 2.64 3.64 11.79
CA ALA A 52 3.82 4.46 11.54
C ALA A 52 3.46 5.89 11.17
N ASN A 53 4.43 6.79 11.34
CA ASN A 53 4.35 8.14 10.78
C ASN A 53 4.35 8.11 9.25
N PRO A 54 3.62 9.01 8.56
CA PRO A 54 3.83 9.23 7.14
C PRO A 54 5.24 9.78 6.91
N VAL A 55 5.93 9.25 5.91
CA VAL A 55 7.28 9.72 5.52
C VAL A 55 7.23 10.93 4.59
N SER A 56 6.10 11.14 3.93
CA SER A 56 5.76 12.28 3.07
C SER A 56 4.25 12.46 3.04
N PHE A 57 3.76 13.61 2.59
CA PHE A 57 2.35 13.83 2.28
C PHE A 57 2.05 13.82 0.78
N ASN A 58 3.01 13.43 -0.06
CA ASN A 58 2.81 13.23 -1.49
C ASN A 58 3.05 11.76 -1.87
N PRO A 59 2.04 11.03 -2.37
CA PRO A 59 2.20 9.62 -2.75
C PRO A 59 3.09 9.40 -3.98
N GLN A 60 3.43 10.44 -4.75
CA GLN A 60 4.36 10.28 -5.88
C GLN A 60 5.80 9.97 -5.45
N VAL A 61 6.19 10.36 -4.22
CA VAL A 61 7.59 10.26 -3.75
C VAL A 61 7.82 9.11 -2.76
N THR A 62 6.84 8.24 -2.57
CA THR A 62 6.95 7.10 -1.64
C THR A 62 6.08 5.93 -2.06
N THR A 63 6.54 4.70 -1.79
CA THR A 63 5.75 3.47 -1.90
C THR A 63 5.49 2.82 -0.54
N THR A 64 5.75 3.54 0.56
CA THR A 64 5.54 3.05 1.92
C THR A 64 4.05 2.87 2.20
N GLY A 65 3.58 1.64 2.35
CA GLY A 65 2.16 1.29 2.46
C GLY A 65 1.43 2.01 3.60
N SER A 66 2.04 2.12 4.80
CA SER A 66 1.47 2.85 5.94
C SER A 66 1.29 4.35 5.66
N THR A 67 2.18 4.95 4.86
CA THR A 67 2.03 6.34 4.40
C THR A 67 0.88 6.45 3.41
N ILE A 68 0.82 5.57 2.41
CA ILE A 68 -0.26 5.56 1.40
C ILE A 68 -1.64 5.37 2.04
N ASP A 69 -1.74 4.54 3.09
CA ASP A 69 -2.98 4.38 3.86
C ASP A 69 -3.49 5.68 4.50
N ILE A 70 -2.58 6.53 4.94
CA ILE A 70 -2.92 7.79 5.60
C ILE A 70 -3.31 8.86 4.56
N ILE A 71 -2.60 8.97 3.44
CA ILE A 71 -2.65 10.17 2.60
C ILE A 71 -3.41 10.00 1.29
N ALA A 72 -3.30 8.85 0.60
CA ALA A 72 -3.65 8.77 -0.82
C ALA A 72 -5.13 9.08 -1.09
N ASN A 73 -6.02 8.21 -0.65
CA ASN A 73 -7.46 8.33 -0.93
C ASN A 73 -8.17 9.41 -0.10
N GLN A 74 -7.49 9.97 0.89
CA GLN A 74 -8.02 11.03 1.74
C GLN A 74 -7.76 12.42 1.15
N LEU A 75 -6.53 12.66 0.67
CA LEU A 75 -6.09 13.98 0.24
C LEU A 75 -6.21 14.20 -1.27
N TYR A 76 -6.21 13.12 -2.07
CA TYR A 76 -6.01 13.21 -3.52
C TYR A 76 -7.02 12.40 -4.31
N ASN A 77 -7.06 12.67 -5.62
CA ASN A 77 -7.70 11.83 -6.62
C ASN A 77 -6.74 11.66 -7.81
N SER A 78 -6.91 10.57 -8.57
CA SER A 78 -6.27 10.29 -9.86
C SER A 78 -7.21 10.63 -11.02
N LEU A 79 -6.73 10.53 -12.26
CA LEU A 79 -7.55 10.76 -13.46
C LEU A 79 -8.66 9.72 -13.59
N ILE A 80 -8.33 8.47 -13.34
CA ILE A 80 -9.22 7.31 -13.42
C ILE A 80 -8.95 6.39 -12.22
N SER A 81 -9.88 5.52 -11.90
CA SER A 81 -9.70 4.42 -10.96
C SER A 81 -9.94 3.09 -11.66
N ILE A 82 -9.54 1.99 -11.02
CA ILE A 82 -9.78 0.63 -11.50
C ILE A 82 -10.56 -0.16 -10.46
N ASP A 83 -11.57 -0.89 -10.93
CA ASP A 83 -12.26 -1.86 -10.10
C ASP A 83 -11.36 -3.09 -9.89
N PRO A 84 -11.01 -3.44 -8.67
CA PRO A 84 -10.05 -4.51 -8.41
C PRO A 84 -10.58 -5.91 -8.77
N VAL A 85 -11.89 -6.07 -8.93
CA VAL A 85 -12.54 -7.36 -9.22
C VAL A 85 -12.78 -7.53 -10.72
N THR A 86 -13.32 -6.47 -11.38
CA THR A 86 -13.69 -6.55 -12.79
C THR A 86 -12.57 -6.06 -13.72
N ALA A 87 -11.55 -5.39 -13.20
CA ALA A 87 -10.51 -4.68 -13.95
C ALA A 87 -11.05 -3.54 -14.86
N GLU A 88 -12.28 -3.12 -14.64
CA GLU A 88 -12.85 -2.00 -15.39
C GLU A 88 -12.31 -0.68 -14.89
N PHE A 89 -11.91 0.17 -15.82
CA PHE A 89 -11.54 1.54 -15.50
C PHE A 89 -12.80 2.39 -15.31
N LYS A 90 -12.79 3.20 -14.25
CA LYS A 90 -13.89 4.10 -13.87
C LYS A 90 -13.45 5.56 -13.94
N PRO A 91 -14.33 6.47 -14.40
CA PRO A 91 -14.07 7.90 -14.40
C PRO A 91 -13.86 8.44 -12.98
N GLU A 92 -12.82 9.29 -12.82
CA GLU A 92 -12.55 10.09 -11.62
C GLU A 92 -12.40 11.57 -12.02
N LEU A 93 -11.20 12.14 -11.96
CA LEU A 93 -10.95 13.51 -12.43
C LEU A 93 -11.01 13.62 -13.97
N ALA A 94 -10.80 12.53 -14.69
CA ALA A 94 -11.20 12.41 -16.11
C ALA A 94 -12.61 11.81 -16.20
N THR A 95 -13.45 12.36 -17.07
CA THR A 95 -14.81 11.88 -17.32
C THR A 95 -14.86 10.84 -18.43
N GLU A 96 -13.93 10.91 -19.38
CA GLU A 96 -13.76 9.96 -20.48
C GLU A 96 -12.31 9.99 -20.99
N TRP A 97 -11.91 8.95 -21.68
CA TRP A 97 -10.61 8.87 -22.37
C TRP A 97 -10.72 8.11 -23.67
N HIS A 98 -9.80 8.40 -24.57
CA HIS A 98 -9.70 7.77 -25.88
C HIS A 98 -8.25 7.38 -26.18
N ILE A 99 -8.05 6.14 -26.61
CA ILE A 99 -6.74 5.61 -27.05
C ILE A 99 -6.74 5.63 -28.59
N SER A 100 -5.66 6.16 -29.19
CA SER A 100 -5.49 6.12 -30.64
C SER A 100 -5.27 4.70 -31.15
N ASP A 101 -5.57 4.45 -32.43
CA ASP A 101 -5.48 3.12 -33.04
C ASP A 101 -4.06 2.51 -32.93
N ASP A 102 -3.02 3.35 -32.94
CA ASP A 102 -1.63 2.95 -32.78
C ASP A 102 -1.21 2.73 -31.30
N GLY A 103 -2.14 2.93 -30.36
CA GLY A 103 -1.89 2.78 -28.92
C GLY A 103 -0.95 3.83 -28.30
N LYS A 104 -0.45 4.79 -29.09
CA LYS A 104 0.61 5.73 -28.65
C LYS A 104 0.11 7.08 -28.14
N LYS A 105 -1.19 7.33 -28.20
CA LYS A 105 -1.80 8.58 -27.70
C LYS A 105 -3.02 8.24 -26.87
N ILE A 106 -3.06 8.78 -25.65
CA ILE A 106 -4.22 8.66 -24.79
C ILE A 106 -4.70 10.06 -24.46
N THR A 107 -5.93 10.39 -24.85
CA THR A 107 -6.55 11.70 -24.61
C THR A 107 -7.58 11.57 -23.51
N PHE A 108 -7.45 12.38 -22.45
CA PHE A 108 -8.39 12.46 -21.34
C PHE A 108 -9.18 13.75 -21.40
N LYS A 109 -10.50 13.68 -21.21
CA LYS A 109 -11.35 14.83 -20.92
C LYS A 109 -11.55 14.98 -19.42
N LEU A 110 -11.24 16.15 -18.91
CA LEU A 110 -11.21 16.46 -17.50
C LEU A 110 -12.58 16.91 -16.97
N ARG A 111 -12.87 16.58 -15.73
CA ARG A 111 -14.04 17.03 -15.00
C ARG A 111 -13.92 18.54 -14.71
N LYS A 112 -14.97 19.30 -15.03
CA LYS A 112 -15.06 20.73 -14.72
C LYS A 112 -15.55 20.96 -13.30
N GLY A 113 -15.15 22.08 -12.70
CA GLY A 113 -15.65 22.52 -11.40
C GLY A 113 -15.03 21.76 -10.20
N VAL A 114 -13.93 21.02 -10.40
CA VAL A 114 -13.22 20.38 -9.30
C VAL A 114 -12.36 21.42 -8.58
N GLU A 115 -12.58 21.58 -7.28
CA GLU A 115 -11.81 22.50 -6.45
C GLU A 115 -10.66 21.79 -5.73
N PHE A 116 -9.52 22.47 -5.61
CA PHE A 116 -8.45 22.06 -4.70
C PHE A 116 -8.77 22.48 -3.26
N HIS A 117 -8.10 21.85 -2.30
CA HIS A 117 -8.23 22.17 -0.89
C HIS A 117 -7.92 23.66 -0.62
N SER A 118 -8.77 24.33 0.14
CA SER A 118 -8.47 25.61 0.79
C SER A 118 -8.01 25.34 2.23
N THR A 119 -6.84 25.85 2.59
CA THR A 119 -6.17 25.66 3.88
C THR A 119 -5.65 26.98 4.43
N ASP A 120 -5.09 26.99 5.64
CA ASP A 120 -4.49 28.19 6.24
C ASP A 120 -3.27 28.73 5.45
N TYR A 121 -2.68 27.92 4.55
CA TYR A 121 -1.48 28.25 3.79
C TYR A 121 -1.70 28.36 2.27
N PHE A 122 -2.89 28.01 1.77
CA PHE A 122 -3.25 28.11 0.35
C PHE A 122 -4.75 28.29 0.17
N SER A 123 -5.14 29.21 -0.71
CA SER A 123 -6.51 29.40 -1.18
C SER A 123 -6.48 29.38 -2.71
N PRO A 124 -7.11 28.34 -3.36
CA PRO A 124 -7.14 28.27 -4.80
C PRO A 124 -7.93 29.43 -5.42
N THR A 125 -7.44 29.99 -6.52
CA THR A 125 -8.13 31.04 -7.28
C THR A 125 -8.86 30.51 -8.52
N ARG A 126 -8.59 29.24 -8.87
CA ARG A 126 -9.21 28.53 -9.99
C ARG A 126 -9.53 27.08 -9.63
N THR A 127 -10.39 26.47 -10.41
CA THR A 127 -10.63 25.02 -10.37
C THR A 127 -9.52 24.26 -11.12
N MET A 128 -9.44 22.95 -10.88
CA MET A 128 -8.51 22.04 -11.57
C MET A 128 -8.70 22.12 -13.09
N ASN A 129 -7.61 22.12 -13.82
CA ASN A 129 -7.59 22.13 -15.27
C ASN A 129 -6.41 21.29 -15.84
N ALA A 130 -6.15 21.39 -17.15
CA ALA A 130 -5.11 20.65 -17.86
C ALA A 130 -3.69 20.96 -17.36
N ASP A 131 -3.44 22.18 -16.89
CA ASP A 131 -2.10 22.58 -16.41
C ASP A 131 -1.71 21.81 -15.16
N ASP A 132 -2.68 21.51 -14.27
CA ASP A 132 -2.46 20.70 -13.06
C ASP A 132 -2.07 19.25 -13.42
N VAL A 133 -2.70 18.68 -14.45
CA VAL A 133 -2.37 17.32 -14.92
C VAL A 133 -0.97 17.29 -15.53
N ILE A 134 -0.66 18.27 -16.39
CA ILE A 134 0.67 18.40 -17.01
C ILE A 134 1.73 18.56 -15.93
N PHE A 135 1.53 19.45 -14.96
CA PHE A 135 2.43 19.64 -13.84
C PHE A 135 2.66 18.35 -13.05
N SER A 136 1.57 17.65 -12.70
CA SER A 136 1.62 16.44 -11.88
C SER A 136 2.47 15.33 -12.47
N PHE A 137 2.41 15.16 -13.79
CA PHE A 137 3.16 14.09 -14.45
C PHE A 137 4.50 14.57 -15.02
N SER A 138 4.63 15.82 -15.54
CA SER A 138 5.90 16.30 -16.10
C SER A 138 7.02 16.34 -15.05
N ARG A 139 6.70 16.61 -13.79
CA ARG A 139 7.71 16.57 -12.71
C ARG A 139 8.38 15.20 -12.54
N LEU A 140 7.77 14.13 -13.04
CA LEU A 140 8.28 12.76 -12.91
C LEU A 140 9.42 12.46 -13.89
N PHE A 141 9.43 13.06 -15.08
CA PHE A 141 10.35 12.73 -16.16
C PHE A 141 11.04 13.95 -16.82
N ASP A 142 10.49 15.15 -16.67
CA ASP A 142 11.07 16.36 -17.27
C ASP A 142 12.06 17.02 -16.30
N VAL A 143 13.34 16.87 -16.58
CA VAL A 143 14.44 17.47 -15.80
C VAL A 143 14.41 19.00 -15.75
N TYR A 144 13.71 19.65 -16.68
CA TYR A 144 13.51 21.11 -16.69
C TYR A 144 12.32 21.56 -15.84
N ASN A 145 11.49 20.62 -15.38
CA ASN A 145 10.43 20.97 -14.44
C ASN A 145 11.04 21.42 -13.11
N PRO A 146 10.71 22.61 -12.59
CA PRO A 146 11.34 23.18 -11.39
C PRO A 146 11.07 22.36 -10.10
N TYR A 147 10.18 21.36 -10.16
CA TYR A 147 9.85 20.44 -9.08
C TYR A 147 10.37 19.02 -9.29
N HIS A 148 11.09 18.76 -10.40
CA HIS A 148 11.66 17.42 -10.68
C HIS A 148 12.64 16.98 -9.58
N PHE A 149 13.56 17.88 -9.16
CA PHE A 149 14.59 17.59 -8.17
C PHE A 149 14.20 17.94 -6.73
N VAL A 150 12.96 18.28 -6.46
CA VAL A 150 12.47 18.36 -5.07
C VAL A 150 12.42 16.94 -4.51
N GLN A 151 13.03 16.71 -3.33
CA GLN A 151 13.21 15.35 -2.75
C GLN A 151 14.12 14.43 -3.58
N ASP A 152 15.23 14.94 -4.09
CA ASP A 152 16.28 14.20 -4.81
C ASP A 152 15.79 13.46 -6.09
N ALA A 153 14.72 13.93 -6.73
CA ALA A 153 14.12 13.37 -7.94
C ALA A 153 13.73 11.88 -7.82
N SER A 154 13.44 11.40 -6.62
CA SER A 154 13.04 10.02 -6.40
C SER A 154 11.52 9.88 -6.56
N TYR A 155 11.10 9.15 -7.60
CA TYR A 155 9.71 8.78 -7.88
C TYR A 155 9.60 7.26 -7.98
N PRO A 156 9.71 6.54 -6.84
CA PRO A 156 10.00 5.10 -6.83
C PRO A 156 8.95 4.26 -7.56
N TYR A 157 7.67 4.59 -7.44
CA TYR A 157 6.63 3.89 -8.18
C TYR A 157 6.80 4.05 -9.70
N PHE A 158 6.89 5.28 -10.18
CA PHE A 158 6.93 5.57 -11.62
C PHE A 158 8.20 5.02 -12.27
N GLN A 159 9.33 5.03 -11.54
CA GLN A 159 10.59 4.42 -11.98
C GLN A 159 10.47 2.89 -12.02
N SER A 160 9.75 2.27 -11.08
CA SER A 160 9.58 0.80 -11.04
C SER A 160 8.76 0.28 -12.22
N VAL A 161 7.82 1.07 -12.73
CA VAL A 161 6.97 0.72 -13.88
C VAL A 161 7.42 1.35 -15.20
N GLY A 162 8.59 2.00 -15.23
CA GLY A 162 9.19 2.58 -16.43
C GLY A 162 8.41 3.75 -17.07
N MET A 163 7.53 4.41 -16.30
CA MET A 163 6.69 5.50 -16.83
C MET A 163 7.49 6.72 -17.27
N ASP A 164 8.62 6.98 -16.63
CA ASP A 164 9.57 8.03 -16.98
C ASP A 164 10.21 7.83 -18.36
N GLN A 165 10.31 6.57 -18.83
CA GLN A 165 10.84 6.21 -20.15
C GLN A 165 9.73 6.01 -21.20
N LEU A 166 8.49 5.76 -20.76
CA LEU A 166 7.35 5.50 -21.63
C LEU A 166 6.72 6.80 -22.14
N ILE A 167 6.55 7.80 -21.28
CA ILE A 167 5.88 9.05 -21.64
C ILE A 167 6.85 9.98 -22.38
N ARG A 168 6.56 10.27 -23.66
CA ARG A 168 7.32 11.19 -24.47
C ARG A 168 7.04 12.64 -24.11
N LYS A 169 5.75 12.99 -23.99
CA LYS A 169 5.27 14.31 -23.55
C LYS A 169 3.79 14.27 -23.22
N ILE A 170 3.34 15.29 -22.50
CA ILE A 170 1.92 15.54 -22.23
C ILE A 170 1.54 16.88 -22.86
N VAL A 171 0.48 16.89 -23.65
CA VAL A 171 0.05 18.03 -24.45
C VAL A 171 -1.27 18.58 -23.91
N LYS A 172 -1.31 19.87 -23.63
CA LYS A 172 -2.56 20.62 -23.42
C LYS A 172 -3.27 20.76 -24.76
N VAL A 173 -4.43 20.13 -24.92
CA VAL A 173 -5.27 20.29 -26.11
C VAL A 173 -6.17 21.50 -25.92
N ASP A 174 -6.80 21.62 -24.76
CA ASP A 174 -7.52 22.77 -24.24
C ASP A 174 -7.50 22.74 -22.70
N ASP A 175 -8.20 23.66 -22.03
CA ASP A 175 -8.18 23.76 -20.56
C ASP A 175 -8.73 22.53 -19.85
N TYR A 176 -9.51 21.68 -20.52
CA TYR A 176 -10.10 20.46 -19.96
C TYR A 176 -9.83 19.21 -20.78
N THR A 177 -8.81 19.26 -21.66
CA THR A 177 -8.40 18.11 -22.47
C THR A 177 -6.89 18.00 -22.49
N VAL A 178 -6.36 16.86 -22.03
CA VAL A 178 -4.93 16.53 -22.06
C VAL A 178 -4.67 15.30 -22.88
N ARG A 179 -3.54 15.24 -23.58
CA ARG A 179 -3.11 14.08 -24.34
C ARG A 179 -1.72 13.65 -23.93
N PHE A 180 -1.62 12.39 -23.50
CA PHE A 180 -0.37 11.70 -23.28
C PHE A 180 0.13 11.13 -24.61
N GLU A 181 1.37 11.43 -24.99
CA GLU A 181 2.04 10.87 -26.15
C GLU A 181 3.18 9.97 -25.68
N LEU A 182 3.21 8.73 -26.16
CA LEU A 182 4.11 7.68 -25.73
C LEU A 182 5.18 7.39 -26.79
N PHE A 183 6.32 6.85 -26.37
CA PHE A 183 7.33 6.31 -27.29
C PHE A 183 6.87 5.00 -27.93
N SER A 184 6.19 4.13 -27.19
CA SER A 184 5.63 2.85 -27.65
C SER A 184 4.19 2.69 -27.17
N ALA A 185 3.41 1.82 -27.80
CA ALA A 185 2.13 1.39 -27.27
C ALA A 185 2.38 0.61 -25.97
N GLU A 186 1.54 0.86 -24.95
CA GLU A 186 1.69 0.23 -23.64
C GLU A 186 0.34 0.15 -22.94
N SER A 187 -0.26 -1.05 -22.92
CA SER A 187 -1.59 -1.26 -22.37
C SER A 187 -1.65 -1.17 -20.84
N SER A 188 -0.52 -1.29 -20.15
CA SER A 188 -0.45 -1.14 -18.69
C SER A 188 -0.54 0.32 -18.24
N LEU A 189 -0.38 1.31 -19.13
CA LEU A 189 -0.37 2.74 -18.75
C LEU A 189 -1.66 3.16 -18.02
N LEU A 190 -2.83 2.73 -18.49
CA LEU A 190 -4.09 3.06 -17.81
C LEU A 190 -4.13 2.48 -16.38
N SER A 191 -3.65 1.25 -16.20
CA SER A 191 -3.52 0.65 -14.86
C SER A 191 -2.58 1.45 -13.97
N ASN A 192 -1.47 1.95 -14.52
CA ASN A 192 -0.50 2.76 -13.81
C ASN A 192 -1.05 4.13 -13.42
N ILE A 193 -1.85 4.77 -14.29
CA ILE A 193 -2.52 6.06 -14.01
C ILE A 193 -3.69 5.89 -13.03
N ALA A 194 -4.28 4.71 -12.93
CA ALA A 194 -5.38 4.41 -12.01
C ALA A 194 -4.94 4.13 -10.57
N THR A 195 -3.64 4.25 -10.26
CA THR A 195 -3.11 3.96 -8.92
C THR A 195 -3.17 5.16 -7.99
N ASP A 196 -3.03 4.89 -6.70
CA ASP A 196 -2.96 5.88 -5.63
C ASP A 196 -1.68 6.75 -5.68
N PHE A 197 -0.73 6.41 -6.54
CA PHE A 197 0.50 7.17 -6.78
C PHE A 197 0.30 8.25 -7.86
N ALA A 198 -0.57 8.01 -8.84
CA ALA A 198 -0.80 8.88 -9.99
C ALA A 198 -1.82 10.00 -9.70
N VAL A 199 -1.61 10.69 -8.60
CA VAL A 199 -2.47 11.77 -8.10
C VAL A 199 -2.28 13.07 -8.87
N ILE A 200 -3.34 13.90 -8.92
CA ILE A 200 -3.27 15.23 -9.50
C ILE A 200 -2.96 16.27 -8.43
N LEU A 201 -1.90 17.03 -8.67
CA LEU A 201 -1.35 18.07 -7.80
C LEU A 201 -1.69 19.46 -8.37
N SER A 202 -1.76 20.48 -7.53
CA SER A 202 -2.06 21.86 -7.97
C SER A 202 -0.79 22.55 -8.49
N GLU A 203 -0.81 22.92 -9.77
CA GLU A 203 0.22 23.79 -10.37
C GLU A 203 0.22 25.18 -9.73
N GLU A 204 -0.96 25.76 -9.49
CA GLU A 204 -1.11 27.05 -8.86
C GLU A 204 -0.42 27.10 -7.48
N TYR A 205 -0.61 26.05 -6.67
CA TYR A 205 0.06 25.91 -5.39
C TYR A 205 1.59 25.78 -5.55
N ALA A 206 2.03 25.02 -6.53
CA ALA A 206 3.46 24.90 -6.84
C ALA A 206 4.07 26.26 -7.22
N ILE A 207 3.41 27.04 -8.07
CA ILE A 207 3.86 28.41 -8.44
C ILE A 207 3.92 29.31 -7.19
N GLN A 208 2.93 29.24 -6.32
CA GLN A 208 2.92 30.01 -5.07
C GLN A 208 4.11 29.63 -4.17
N ARG A 209 4.40 28.33 -4.00
CA ARG A 209 5.53 27.88 -3.18
C ARG A 209 6.88 28.28 -3.80
N ALA A 210 7.00 28.19 -5.12
CA ALA A 210 8.20 28.61 -5.83
C ALA A 210 8.46 30.11 -5.66
N SER A 211 7.42 30.96 -5.76
CA SER A 211 7.54 32.41 -5.58
C SER A 211 7.99 32.84 -4.19
N LYS A 212 7.73 32.00 -3.17
CA LYS A 212 8.16 32.18 -1.77
C LYS A 212 9.49 31.50 -1.45
N ASN A 213 10.14 30.84 -2.42
CA ASN A 213 11.33 30.00 -2.24
C ASN A 213 11.10 28.81 -1.26
N GLU A 214 9.90 28.25 -1.25
CA GLU A 214 9.43 27.22 -0.33
C GLU A 214 9.11 25.90 -1.05
N LYS A 215 9.75 25.59 -2.19
CA LYS A 215 9.49 24.36 -2.96
C LYS A 215 9.63 23.09 -2.10
N HIS A 216 10.55 23.08 -1.14
CA HIS A 216 10.82 21.94 -0.24
C HIS A 216 9.60 21.60 0.67
N LEU A 217 8.66 22.53 0.85
CA LEU A 217 7.43 22.30 1.64
C LEU A 217 6.32 21.65 0.83
N PHE A 218 6.42 21.64 -0.51
CA PHE A 218 5.33 21.22 -1.40
C PHE A 218 4.84 19.79 -1.08
N ASP A 219 5.75 18.84 -0.89
CA ASP A 219 5.43 17.44 -0.64
C ASP A 219 5.09 17.14 0.84
N ASN A 220 5.22 18.13 1.74
CA ASN A 220 4.95 18.00 3.17
C ASN A 220 3.77 18.86 3.67
N MET A 221 3.32 19.83 2.87
CA MET A 221 2.13 20.65 3.12
C MET A 221 1.14 20.41 1.96
N PRO A 222 0.36 19.32 2.01
CA PRO A 222 -0.35 18.81 0.84
C PRO A 222 -1.56 19.66 0.45
N ILE A 223 -1.74 19.85 -0.86
CA ILE A 223 -2.97 20.38 -1.47
C ILE A 223 -3.41 19.38 -2.53
N GLY A 224 -4.59 18.82 -2.40
CA GLY A 224 -5.19 17.88 -3.32
C GLY A 224 -6.64 18.20 -3.61
N THR A 225 -7.32 17.27 -4.30
CA THR A 225 -8.74 17.36 -4.64
C THR A 225 -9.60 16.37 -3.87
N GLY A 226 -9.00 15.65 -2.91
CA GLY A 226 -9.62 14.55 -2.17
C GLY A 226 -10.69 15.00 -1.18
N PRO A 227 -11.39 14.02 -0.54
CA PRO A 227 -12.50 14.28 0.37
C PRO A 227 -12.11 15.00 1.67
N TYR A 228 -10.86 14.94 2.05
CA TYR A 228 -10.35 15.57 3.26
C TYR A 228 -9.14 16.44 2.96
N LYS A 229 -8.98 17.52 3.72
CA LYS A 229 -7.86 18.46 3.64
C LYS A 229 -6.98 18.38 4.88
N TYR A 230 -5.70 18.55 4.67
CA TYR A 230 -4.70 18.53 5.74
C TYR A 230 -4.92 19.66 6.74
N LYS A 231 -4.81 19.33 8.04
CA LYS A 231 -4.85 20.35 9.11
C LYS A 231 -3.50 20.45 9.82
N HIS A 232 -2.99 19.35 10.38
CA HIS A 232 -1.64 19.34 10.96
C HIS A 232 -1.12 17.92 11.21
N PHE A 233 0.18 17.82 11.40
CA PHE A 233 0.90 16.61 11.75
C PHE A 233 1.80 16.87 12.97
N LEU A 234 1.65 16.05 13.99
CA LEU A 234 2.55 15.95 15.13
C LEU A 234 3.22 14.57 15.09
N ARG A 235 4.53 14.57 14.79
CA ARG A 235 5.31 13.33 14.69
C ARG A 235 5.16 12.49 15.96
N ASP A 236 5.05 11.16 15.80
CA ASP A 236 4.88 10.18 16.87
C ASP A 236 3.61 10.40 17.73
N ASN A 237 2.68 11.20 17.25
CA ASN A 237 1.43 11.50 17.93
C ASN A 237 0.24 11.34 16.98
N LEU A 238 -0.03 12.31 16.10
CA LEU A 238 -1.19 12.23 15.21
C LEU A 238 -1.03 13.00 13.90
N VAL A 239 -1.82 12.57 12.89
CA VAL A 239 -2.16 13.37 11.71
C VAL A 239 -3.64 13.71 11.77
N ARG A 240 -4.01 14.94 11.47
CA ARG A 240 -5.39 15.39 11.46
C ARG A 240 -5.78 15.95 10.10
N PHE A 241 -6.91 15.50 9.60
CA PHE A 241 -7.57 15.98 8.40
C PHE A 241 -8.98 16.48 8.73
N HIS A 242 -9.42 17.51 8.02
CA HIS A 242 -10.79 18.01 8.07
C HIS A 242 -11.50 17.74 6.75
N LYS A 243 -12.81 17.67 6.79
CA LYS A 243 -13.68 17.53 5.62
C LYS A 243 -13.35 18.62 4.58
N HIS A 244 -13.34 18.23 3.29
CA HIS A 244 -13.32 19.17 2.17
C HIS A 244 -14.76 19.52 1.80
N GLU A 245 -15.22 20.68 2.19
CA GLU A 245 -16.63 21.09 2.12
C GLU A 245 -17.17 21.14 0.68
N ARG A 246 -16.28 21.37 -0.30
CA ARG A 246 -16.61 21.46 -1.72
C ARG A 246 -16.08 20.28 -2.53
N TYR A 247 -16.02 19.12 -1.89
CA TYR A 247 -15.59 17.92 -2.60
C TYR A 247 -16.57 17.56 -3.73
N TRP A 248 -16.05 17.32 -4.90
CA TRP A 248 -16.79 17.18 -6.15
C TRP A 248 -17.65 15.91 -6.25
N LYS A 249 -17.43 14.90 -5.40
CA LYS A 249 -18.06 13.59 -5.56
C LYS A 249 -19.32 13.38 -4.71
N HIS A 250 -19.27 13.64 -3.42
CA HIS A 250 -20.39 13.42 -2.47
C HIS A 250 -20.23 14.27 -1.21
N ASP A 251 -21.33 14.36 -0.43
CA ASP A 251 -21.30 14.82 0.95
C ASP A 251 -20.88 13.66 1.87
N TYR A 252 -19.90 13.89 2.75
CA TYR A 252 -19.36 12.89 3.67
C TYR A 252 -19.88 13.10 5.08
N ALA A 253 -20.06 11.95 5.82
CA ALA A 253 -20.72 11.95 7.11
C ALA A 253 -19.83 12.41 8.28
N VAL A 254 -18.50 12.46 8.12
CA VAL A 254 -17.56 12.81 9.20
C VAL A 254 -16.79 14.09 8.90
N ASP A 255 -16.69 14.95 9.90
CA ASP A 255 -16.07 16.28 9.77
C ASP A 255 -14.54 16.20 9.85
N GLN A 256 -14.01 15.17 10.50
CA GLN A 256 -12.56 15.00 10.66
C GLN A 256 -12.13 13.52 10.70
N LEU A 257 -10.91 13.30 10.20
CA LEU A 257 -10.16 12.08 10.42
C LEU A 257 -8.94 12.38 11.29
N VAL A 258 -8.72 11.56 12.29
CA VAL A 258 -7.52 11.59 13.13
C VAL A 258 -6.79 10.26 12.98
N TYR A 259 -5.57 10.30 12.48
CA TYR A 259 -4.69 9.16 12.49
C TYR A 259 -3.81 9.23 13.74
N ASP A 260 -4.12 8.42 14.74
CA ASP A 260 -3.33 8.24 15.95
C ASP A 260 -2.13 7.36 15.64
N ILE A 261 -0.91 7.88 15.79
CA ILE A 261 0.31 7.14 15.49
C ILE A 261 0.69 6.29 16.68
N THR A 262 0.33 5.02 16.63
CA THR A 262 0.65 4.04 17.67
C THR A 262 1.44 2.90 17.05
N THR A 263 2.77 2.96 17.13
CA THR A 263 3.69 2.01 16.46
C THR A 263 3.65 0.61 17.06
N ASN A 264 3.42 0.52 18.38
CA ASN A 264 3.31 -0.78 19.06
C ASN A 264 1.97 -1.44 18.77
N ASN A 265 2.00 -2.64 18.18
CA ASN A 265 0.81 -3.39 17.77
C ASN A 265 -0.10 -3.75 18.97
N THR A 266 0.45 -4.18 20.09
CA THR A 266 -0.34 -4.53 21.30
C THR A 266 -1.07 -3.30 21.84
N THR A 267 -0.42 -2.14 21.86
CA THR A 267 -1.02 -0.87 22.28
C THR A 267 -2.14 -0.45 21.31
N ARG A 268 -1.96 -0.62 19.99
CA ARG A 268 -3.02 -0.34 19.01
C ARG A 268 -4.27 -1.18 19.26
N ILE A 269 -4.08 -2.48 19.50
CA ILE A 269 -5.22 -3.36 19.83
C ILE A 269 -5.85 -2.97 21.18
N ALA A 270 -5.08 -2.62 22.19
CA ALA A 270 -5.64 -2.13 23.45
C ALA A 270 -6.51 -0.89 23.25
N LYS A 271 -6.03 0.11 22.49
CA LYS A 271 -6.81 1.31 22.12
C LYS A 271 -8.09 0.97 21.34
N MET A 272 -8.06 -0.04 20.48
CA MET A 272 -9.26 -0.54 19.80
C MET A 272 -10.27 -1.12 20.80
N LEU A 273 -9.80 -1.93 21.75
CA LEU A 273 -10.62 -2.56 22.79
C LEU A 273 -11.22 -1.55 23.77
N THR A 274 -10.53 -0.47 24.07
CA THR A 274 -10.99 0.65 24.94
C THR A 274 -11.80 1.70 24.19
N LYS A 275 -11.96 1.55 22.84
CA LYS A 275 -12.67 2.48 21.95
C LYS A 275 -12.02 3.87 21.83
N GLU A 276 -10.72 3.94 22.09
CA GLU A 276 -9.89 5.10 21.73
C GLU A 276 -9.62 5.16 20.22
N CYS A 277 -9.61 3.99 19.55
CA CYS A 277 -9.57 3.87 18.11
C CYS A 277 -10.89 3.32 17.60
N ASP A 278 -11.39 3.90 16.51
CA ASP A 278 -12.52 3.38 15.76
C ASP A 278 -12.09 2.31 14.75
N ILE A 279 -10.88 2.46 14.21
CA ILE A 279 -10.26 1.56 13.23
C ILE A 279 -8.79 1.36 13.61
N THR A 280 -8.25 0.16 13.38
CA THR A 280 -6.81 -0.12 13.55
C THR A 280 -6.25 -0.88 12.36
N SER A 281 -5.04 -0.49 11.93
CA SER A 281 -4.30 -1.17 10.88
C SER A 281 -3.64 -2.46 11.40
N HIS A 282 -3.50 -3.43 10.53
CA HIS A 282 -2.60 -4.58 10.63
C HIS A 282 -2.59 -5.29 12.01
N PRO A 283 -3.74 -5.77 12.53
CA PRO A 283 -3.71 -6.69 13.66
C PRO A 283 -2.86 -7.91 13.30
N SER A 284 -2.06 -8.40 14.26
CA SER A 284 -1.24 -9.59 14.01
C SER A 284 -2.11 -10.85 13.90
N ALA A 285 -1.62 -11.87 13.20
CA ALA A 285 -2.34 -13.12 13.02
C ALA A 285 -2.78 -13.76 14.35
N THR A 286 -1.98 -13.63 15.40
CA THR A 286 -2.28 -14.14 16.76
C THR A 286 -3.39 -13.36 17.47
N GLN A 287 -3.72 -12.14 17.03
CA GLN A 287 -4.77 -11.30 17.62
C GLN A 287 -6.11 -11.46 16.89
N LEU A 288 -6.09 -11.98 15.66
CA LEU A 288 -7.28 -12.07 14.81
C LEU A 288 -8.40 -12.91 15.43
N GLU A 289 -8.05 -14.04 16.04
CA GLU A 289 -9.04 -14.92 16.69
C GLU A 289 -9.76 -14.19 17.84
N ALA A 290 -9.01 -13.55 18.73
CA ALA A 290 -9.56 -12.80 19.86
C ALA A 290 -10.41 -11.61 19.42
N LEU A 291 -10.01 -10.90 18.36
CA LEU A 291 -10.80 -9.79 17.80
C LEU A 291 -12.09 -10.30 17.13
N SER A 292 -12.00 -11.37 16.34
CA SER A 292 -13.15 -11.94 15.62
C SER A 292 -14.20 -12.57 16.56
N ALA A 293 -13.81 -12.98 17.77
CA ALA A 293 -14.73 -13.49 18.78
C ALA A 293 -15.63 -12.40 19.39
N ARG A 294 -15.31 -11.12 19.20
CA ARG A 294 -16.05 -9.99 19.77
C ARG A 294 -17.20 -9.55 18.85
N LYS A 295 -18.37 -9.29 19.44
CA LYS A 295 -19.54 -8.80 18.70
C LYS A 295 -19.47 -7.31 18.33
N ASP A 296 -18.68 -6.53 19.06
CA ASP A 296 -18.52 -5.09 18.88
C ASP A 296 -17.34 -4.73 17.94
N ILE A 297 -16.65 -5.74 17.39
CA ILE A 297 -15.53 -5.56 16.45
C ILE A 297 -15.80 -6.35 15.17
N VAL A 298 -15.46 -5.76 14.03
CA VAL A 298 -15.43 -6.41 12.71
C VAL A 298 -13.99 -6.45 12.24
N VAL A 299 -13.53 -7.62 11.81
CA VAL A 299 -12.23 -7.79 11.15
C VAL A 299 -12.46 -7.88 9.66
N ASP A 300 -12.09 -6.82 8.95
CA ASP A 300 -12.09 -6.80 7.49
C ASP A 300 -10.82 -7.48 6.97
N LYS A 301 -10.93 -8.15 5.83
CA LYS A 301 -9.82 -8.81 5.16
C LYS A 301 -9.84 -8.55 3.66
N ALA A 302 -8.67 -8.36 3.08
CA ALA A 302 -8.49 -8.28 1.64
C ALA A 302 -7.31 -9.16 1.20
N VAL A 303 -7.51 -9.96 0.17
CA VAL A 303 -6.42 -10.68 -0.49
C VAL A 303 -5.60 -9.66 -1.24
N ASN A 304 -4.39 -9.40 -0.75
CA ASN A 304 -3.52 -8.39 -1.33
C ASN A 304 -2.89 -8.91 -2.64
N LEU A 305 -2.56 -8.00 -3.54
CA LEU A 305 -1.81 -8.29 -4.78
C LEU A 305 -0.34 -8.59 -4.42
N ASN A 306 -0.09 -9.79 -3.92
CA ASN A 306 1.25 -10.24 -3.54
C ASN A 306 1.40 -11.75 -3.71
N VAL A 307 2.64 -12.22 -3.71
CA VAL A 307 2.98 -13.65 -3.69
C VAL A 307 4.30 -13.87 -2.94
N GLY A 308 4.31 -14.83 -2.01
CA GLY A 308 5.53 -15.40 -1.46
C GLY A 308 5.91 -16.65 -2.26
N TYR A 309 7.15 -16.78 -2.63
CA TYR A 309 7.64 -17.88 -3.45
C TYR A 309 9.01 -18.38 -3.03
N TRP A 310 9.34 -19.58 -3.50
CA TRP A 310 10.67 -20.18 -3.44
C TRP A 310 11.24 -20.26 -4.85
N ALA A 311 12.26 -19.46 -5.17
CA ALA A 311 12.91 -19.41 -6.47
C ALA A 311 14.20 -20.23 -6.49
N PHE A 312 14.53 -20.79 -7.67
CA PHE A 312 15.73 -21.61 -7.92
C PHE A 312 16.61 -20.90 -8.95
N ASN A 313 17.91 -20.78 -8.70
CA ASN A 313 18.83 -20.23 -9.68
C ASN A 313 19.05 -21.23 -10.82
N THR A 314 18.29 -21.06 -11.92
CA THR A 314 18.23 -22.04 -13.02
C THR A 314 19.52 -22.14 -13.84
N GLU A 315 20.45 -21.20 -13.71
CA GLU A 315 21.77 -21.28 -14.34
C GLU A 315 22.78 -22.12 -13.54
N LYS A 316 22.46 -22.45 -12.27
CA LYS A 316 23.33 -23.26 -11.42
C LYS A 316 22.91 -24.73 -11.43
N PRO A 317 23.83 -25.68 -11.68
CA PRO A 317 23.55 -27.08 -11.41
C PRO A 317 23.31 -27.32 -9.90
N PRO A 318 22.36 -28.20 -9.52
CA PRO A 318 21.52 -29.01 -10.39
C PRO A 318 20.19 -28.35 -10.76
N PHE A 319 19.95 -27.07 -10.43
CA PHE A 319 18.68 -26.38 -10.64
C PHE A 319 18.41 -26.03 -12.11
N ASN A 320 19.39 -26.15 -12.99
CA ASN A 320 19.21 -26.07 -14.44
C ASN A 320 18.39 -27.27 -15.00
N ASN A 321 18.25 -28.37 -14.24
CA ASN A 321 17.39 -29.47 -14.60
C ASN A 321 15.97 -29.27 -14.06
N VAL A 322 14.98 -29.27 -14.95
CA VAL A 322 13.56 -29.08 -14.60
C VAL A 322 13.02 -30.17 -13.67
N LEU A 323 13.52 -31.42 -13.80
CA LEU A 323 13.11 -32.55 -12.94
C LEU A 323 13.55 -32.30 -11.49
N VAL A 324 14.73 -31.71 -11.27
CA VAL A 324 15.16 -31.28 -9.94
C VAL A 324 14.23 -30.24 -9.36
N ARG A 325 13.86 -29.23 -10.13
CA ARG A 325 12.93 -28.17 -9.67
C ARG A 325 11.53 -28.74 -9.34
N LYS A 326 11.03 -29.67 -10.18
CA LYS A 326 9.77 -30.38 -9.91
C LYS A 326 9.87 -31.28 -8.66
N ALA A 327 11.00 -31.96 -8.44
CA ALA A 327 11.25 -32.73 -7.22
C ALA A 327 11.17 -31.85 -5.97
N LEU A 328 11.83 -30.68 -6.00
CA LEU A 328 11.79 -29.70 -4.91
C LEU A 328 10.36 -29.22 -4.65
N ALA A 329 9.59 -28.91 -5.68
CA ALA A 329 8.20 -28.47 -5.55
C ALA A 329 7.28 -29.55 -4.93
N HIS A 330 7.48 -30.84 -5.26
CA HIS A 330 6.73 -31.94 -4.65
C HIS A 330 7.21 -32.35 -3.25
N SER A 331 8.36 -31.84 -2.80
CA SER A 331 8.94 -32.20 -1.52
C SER A 331 8.42 -31.41 -0.32
N ILE A 332 7.75 -30.27 -0.52
CA ILE A 332 7.36 -29.37 0.56
C ILE A 332 5.88 -29.53 0.96
N ASP A 333 5.65 -29.55 2.28
CA ASP A 333 4.29 -29.61 2.86
C ASP A 333 3.72 -28.20 3.04
N PHE A 334 2.95 -27.75 2.04
CA PHE A 334 2.30 -26.42 2.06
C PHE A 334 1.37 -26.25 3.25
N ASN A 335 0.68 -27.29 3.72
CA ASN A 335 -0.23 -27.19 4.86
C ASN A 335 0.52 -26.84 6.15
N LYS A 336 1.67 -27.47 6.39
CA LYS A 336 2.53 -27.13 7.53
C LYS A 336 3.00 -25.69 7.46
N ILE A 337 3.38 -25.21 6.27
CA ILE A 337 3.80 -23.82 6.07
C ILE A 337 2.63 -22.87 6.38
N MET A 338 1.43 -23.14 5.85
CA MET A 338 0.25 -22.31 6.13
C MET A 338 -0.06 -22.19 7.63
N GLN A 339 0.04 -23.30 8.36
CA GLN A 339 -0.22 -23.31 9.80
C GLN A 339 0.91 -22.62 10.61
N ALA A 340 2.16 -22.96 10.34
CA ALA A 340 3.27 -22.53 11.17
C ALA A 340 3.80 -21.12 10.86
N VAL A 341 3.62 -20.63 9.64
CA VAL A 341 4.14 -19.32 9.19
C VAL A 341 3.02 -18.29 9.07
N PHE A 342 1.86 -18.69 8.54
CA PHE A 342 0.72 -17.79 8.32
C PHE A 342 -0.39 -17.92 9.39
N TYR A 343 -0.24 -18.85 10.36
CA TYR A 343 -1.25 -19.12 11.40
C TYR A 343 -2.64 -19.41 10.82
N GLY A 344 -2.70 -20.08 9.66
CA GLY A 344 -3.94 -20.37 8.94
C GLY A 344 -4.57 -19.18 8.20
N ASN A 345 -3.99 -17.99 8.25
CA ASN A 345 -4.55 -16.77 7.66
C ASN A 345 -3.98 -16.41 6.27
N GLY A 346 -3.02 -17.18 5.75
CA GLY A 346 -2.56 -17.04 4.37
C GLY A 346 -3.44 -17.80 3.39
N ILE A 347 -3.36 -17.46 2.11
CA ILE A 347 -4.00 -18.21 1.03
C ILE A 347 -2.94 -19.05 0.33
N PRO A 348 -3.07 -20.39 0.30
CA PRO A 348 -2.15 -21.24 -0.46
C PRO A 348 -2.16 -20.82 -1.93
N ALA A 349 -0.99 -20.59 -2.50
CA ALA A 349 -0.88 -20.15 -3.88
C ALA A 349 -1.31 -21.26 -4.85
N LYS A 350 -2.15 -20.90 -5.80
CA LYS A 350 -2.57 -21.72 -6.93
C LYS A 350 -2.02 -21.20 -8.26
N SER A 351 -1.28 -20.11 -8.22
CA SER A 351 -0.61 -19.43 -9.33
C SER A 351 0.38 -18.42 -8.76
N ILE A 352 1.23 -17.85 -9.59
CA ILE A 352 1.99 -16.66 -9.25
C ILE A 352 1.07 -15.44 -9.05
N LEU A 353 -0.04 -15.37 -9.78
CA LEU A 353 -1.07 -14.35 -9.59
C LEU A 353 -1.95 -14.69 -8.39
N PRO A 354 -2.28 -13.72 -7.53
CA PRO A 354 -3.24 -13.91 -6.44
C PRO A 354 -4.69 -13.96 -6.96
N PRO A 355 -5.63 -14.57 -6.20
CA PRO A 355 -7.05 -14.61 -6.57
C PRO A 355 -7.72 -13.24 -6.77
N SER A 356 -7.12 -12.16 -6.27
CA SER A 356 -7.55 -10.78 -6.48
C SER A 356 -7.12 -10.20 -7.82
N SER A 357 -6.28 -10.89 -8.62
CA SER A 357 -5.90 -10.46 -9.96
C SER A 357 -6.95 -10.86 -10.99
N TRP A 358 -7.29 -9.97 -11.89
CA TRP A 358 -8.27 -10.23 -12.96
C TRP A 358 -7.82 -11.31 -13.97
N ALA A 359 -6.53 -11.57 -14.08
CA ALA A 359 -5.98 -12.64 -14.93
C ALA A 359 -5.68 -13.93 -14.14
N PHE A 360 -6.06 -13.99 -12.86
CA PHE A 360 -5.86 -15.20 -12.05
C PHE A 360 -6.53 -16.43 -12.70
N ALA A 361 -5.78 -17.52 -12.71
CA ALA A 361 -6.31 -18.85 -12.96
C ALA A 361 -5.61 -19.86 -12.04
N ALA A 362 -6.41 -20.66 -11.35
CA ALA A 362 -5.87 -21.74 -10.54
C ALA A 362 -5.15 -22.76 -11.44
N GLN A 363 -3.89 -23.01 -11.16
CA GLN A 363 -3.05 -24.00 -11.85
C GLN A 363 -3.00 -25.33 -11.07
N ASN A 364 -2.58 -26.39 -11.76
CA ASN A 364 -2.31 -27.69 -11.14
C ASN A 364 -0.97 -27.64 -10.41
N MET A 365 -0.95 -27.00 -9.24
CA MET A 365 0.24 -26.91 -8.41
C MET A 365 0.73 -28.28 -7.95
N PRO A 366 2.06 -28.49 -7.81
CA PRO A 366 2.61 -29.69 -7.20
C PRO A 366 2.00 -29.91 -5.81
N VAL A 367 1.55 -31.13 -5.54
CA VAL A 367 1.13 -31.55 -4.21
C VAL A 367 2.30 -32.19 -3.47
N TYR A 368 2.30 -32.13 -2.14
CA TYR A 368 3.29 -32.78 -1.31
C TYR A 368 3.30 -34.29 -1.55
N ASP A 369 4.35 -34.79 -2.15
CA ASP A 369 4.57 -36.21 -2.47
C ASP A 369 6.09 -36.54 -2.47
N PRO A 370 6.66 -36.88 -1.31
CA PRO A 370 8.08 -37.21 -1.22
C PRO A 370 8.49 -38.41 -2.05
N ALA A 371 7.57 -39.34 -2.35
CA ALA A 371 7.89 -40.51 -3.19
C ALA A 371 8.08 -40.06 -4.65
N LYS A 372 7.18 -39.24 -5.15
CA LYS A 372 7.29 -38.64 -6.49
C LYS A 372 8.51 -37.71 -6.60
N ALA A 373 8.81 -36.95 -5.55
CA ALA A 373 10.01 -36.12 -5.49
C ALA A 373 11.29 -36.97 -5.63
N LYS A 374 11.40 -38.11 -4.92
CA LYS A 374 12.52 -39.06 -5.08
C LYS A 374 12.60 -39.66 -6.48
N ALA A 375 11.46 -39.97 -7.09
CA ALA A 375 11.45 -40.50 -8.46
C ALA A 375 12.04 -39.49 -9.44
N TYR A 376 11.62 -38.22 -9.36
CA TYR A 376 12.19 -37.13 -10.17
C TYR A 376 13.69 -36.91 -9.93
N LEU A 377 14.15 -36.98 -8.66
CA LEU A 377 15.58 -36.89 -8.35
C LEU A 377 16.38 -38.05 -8.96
N SER A 378 15.85 -39.27 -8.90
CA SER A 378 16.50 -40.45 -9.51
C SER A 378 16.60 -40.29 -11.03
N GLU A 379 15.53 -39.84 -11.69
CA GLU A 379 15.50 -39.61 -13.14
C GLU A 379 16.46 -38.46 -13.53
N ALA A 380 16.60 -37.46 -12.68
CA ALA A 380 17.53 -36.34 -12.85
C ALA A 380 19.01 -36.74 -12.59
N GLY A 381 19.31 -37.98 -12.13
CA GLY A 381 20.66 -38.42 -11.81
C GLY A 381 21.13 -38.20 -10.36
N PHE A 382 20.20 -37.85 -9.45
CA PHE A 382 20.47 -37.57 -8.04
C PHE A 382 19.72 -38.50 -7.07
N PRO A 383 19.84 -39.81 -7.20
CA PRO A 383 19.06 -40.78 -6.40
C PRO A 383 19.33 -40.70 -4.89
N ASN A 384 20.48 -40.15 -4.49
CA ASN A 384 20.89 -39.96 -3.10
C ASN A 384 20.73 -38.49 -2.61
N GLY A 385 20.12 -37.62 -3.43
CA GLY A 385 20.04 -36.21 -3.18
C GLY A 385 21.34 -35.45 -3.45
N PHE A 386 21.44 -34.23 -2.94
CA PHE A 386 22.59 -33.33 -3.10
C PHE A 386 22.63 -32.30 -1.95
N GLU A 387 23.63 -31.44 -1.96
CA GLU A 387 23.73 -30.29 -1.02
C GLU A 387 23.34 -29.00 -1.70
N MET A 388 22.64 -28.13 -0.96
CA MET A 388 22.23 -26.80 -1.44
C MET A 388 22.16 -25.76 -0.34
N THR A 389 22.15 -24.49 -0.73
CA THR A 389 21.81 -23.37 0.14
C THR A 389 20.36 -22.91 -0.12
N LEU A 390 19.66 -22.59 0.97
CA LEU A 390 18.36 -21.94 0.95
C LEU A 390 18.49 -20.60 1.64
N TRP A 391 18.36 -19.53 0.87
CA TRP A 391 18.46 -18.18 1.41
C TRP A 391 17.10 -17.72 1.93
N ALA A 392 17.04 -17.28 3.18
CA ALA A 392 15.85 -16.77 3.83
C ALA A 392 15.96 -15.27 4.03
N MET A 393 14.94 -14.52 3.61
CA MET A 393 14.89 -13.08 3.82
C MET A 393 14.84 -12.75 5.32
N PRO A 394 15.60 -11.73 5.80
CA PRO A 394 15.72 -11.43 7.22
C PRO A 394 14.56 -10.58 7.76
N VAL A 395 13.67 -10.12 6.89
CA VAL A 395 12.58 -9.19 7.23
C VAL A 395 11.21 -9.86 7.08
N SER A 396 10.28 -9.51 7.95
CA SER A 396 8.87 -9.93 7.83
C SER A 396 8.17 -9.15 6.72
N ARG A 397 7.40 -9.86 5.89
CA ARG A 397 6.54 -9.29 4.85
C ARG A 397 5.19 -9.99 4.87
N ILE A 398 4.16 -9.33 4.35
CA ILE A 398 2.80 -9.89 4.29
C ILE A 398 2.77 -11.23 3.53
N TYR A 399 3.57 -11.37 2.49
CA TYR A 399 3.68 -12.58 1.67
C TYR A 399 4.62 -13.64 2.28
N ASN A 400 5.39 -13.31 3.29
CA ASN A 400 6.21 -14.22 4.08
C ASN A 400 6.49 -13.62 5.47
N PRO A 401 5.61 -13.87 6.45
CA PRO A 401 5.74 -13.30 7.80
C PRO A 401 6.95 -13.80 8.57
N ASN A 402 7.47 -15.00 8.23
CA ASN A 402 8.63 -15.60 8.90
C ASN A 402 9.38 -16.54 7.94
N ALA A 403 10.27 -15.95 7.13
CA ALA A 403 11.03 -16.71 6.12
C ALA A 403 12.01 -17.70 6.76
N ARG A 404 12.56 -17.41 7.92
CA ARG A 404 13.43 -18.33 8.67
C ARG A 404 12.68 -19.59 9.06
N LYS A 405 11.48 -19.45 9.63
CA LYS A 405 10.63 -20.58 10.00
C LYS A 405 10.20 -21.40 8.78
N MET A 406 9.86 -20.72 7.68
CA MET A 406 9.54 -21.36 6.42
C MET A 406 10.73 -22.17 5.90
N ALA A 407 11.93 -21.62 5.92
CA ALA A 407 13.17 -22.32 5.50
C ALA A 407 13.46 -23.57 6.35
N GLU A 408 13.23 -23.52 7.67
CA GLU A 408 13.40 -24.65 8.58
C GLU A 408 12.43 -25.80 8.26
N LEU A 409 11.18 -25.47 7.93
CA LEU A 409 10.19 -26.47 7.49
C LEU A 409 10.61 -27.12 6.17
N ILE A 410 10.98 -26.32 5.18
CA ILE A 410 11.47 -26.80 3.87
C ILE A 410 12.73 -27.64 4.06
N GLN A 411 13.69 -27.22 4.86
CA GLN A 411 14.90 -28.00 5.18
C GLN A 411 14.56 -29.38 5.76
N SER A 412 13.57 -29.41 6.68
CA SER A 412 13.12 -30.68 7.27
C SER A 412 12.49 -31.61 6.25
N ASP A 413 11.69 -31.07 5.33
CA ASP A 413 11.04 -31.86 4.29
C ASP A 413 12.05 -32.33 3.24
N LEU A 414 13.00 -31.51 2.81
CA LEU A 414 14.08 -31.83 1.88
C LEU A 414 14.99 -32.99 2.38
N ARG A 415 15.22 -33.04 3.69
CA ARG A 415 15.99 -34.12 4.31
C ARG A 415 15.36 -35.49 4.07
N GLN A 416 14.03 -35.59 3.97
CA GLN A 416 13.31 -36.83 3.72
C GLN A 416 13.59 -37.42 2.33
N ILE A 417 14.00 -36.58 1.39
CA ILE A 417 14.33 -36.95 0.02
C ILE A 417 15.85 -36.94 -0.25
N GLY A 418 16.68 -36.89 0.80
CA GLY A 418 18.15 -36.98 0.72
C GLY A 418 18.86 -35.67 0.45
N ILE A 419 18.15 -34.51 0.39
CA ILE A 419 18.78 -33.23 0.13
C ILE A 419 19.23 -32.60 1.45
N ARG A 420 20.51 -32.21 1.51
CA ARG A 420 21.12 -31.50 2.63
C ARG A 420 21.10 -29.98 2.36
N THR A 421 20.33 -29.27 3.13
CA THR A 421 20.11 -27.83 2.93
C THR A 421 20.78 -27.03 4.03
N ARG A 422 21.54 -25.99 3.69
CA ARG A 422 22.08 -24.99 4.61
C ARG A 422 21.30 -23.68 4.46
N ILE A 423 20.65 -23.24 5.53
CA ILE A 423 19.93 -21.97 5.56
C ILE A 423 20.93 -20.82 5.68
N VAL A 424 20.75 -19.77 4.86
CA VAL A 424 21.62 -18.58 4.80
C VAL A 424 20.77 -17.34 4.95
N GLU A 425 21.23 -16.39 5.76
CA GLU A 425 20.62 -15.08 5.97
C GLU A 425 21.70 -14.01 5.90
N PHE A 426 21.33 -12.82 5.44
CA PHE A 426 22.17 -11.62 5.40
C PHE A 426 21.34 -10.42 5.89
N GLU A 427 21.99 -9.31 6.22
CA GLU A 427 21.28 -8.04 6.36
C GLU A 427 20.55 -7.69 5.06
N TRP A 428 19.40 -7.00 5.14
CA TRP A 428 18.45 -6.86 4.03
C TRP A 428 19.08 -6.28 2.75
N ASN A 429 19.84 -5.19 2.85
CA ASN A 429 20.44 -4.57 1.67
C ASN A 429 21.51 -5.48 1.04
N THR A 430 22.33 -6.10 1.86
CA THR A 430 23.31 -7.12 1.43
C THR A 430 22.61 -8.32 0.80
N PHE A 431 21.48 -8.75 1.37
CA PHE A 431 20.68 -9.86 0.84
C PHE A 431 20.18 -9.56 -0.57
N ILE A 432 19.58 -8.39 -0.80
CA ILE A 432 19.06 -7.98 -2.12
C ILE A 432 20.20 -7.79 -3.13
N GLU A 433 21.30 -7.14 -2.75
CA GLU A 433 22.47 -6.95 -3.62
C GLU A 433 23.06 -8.30 -4.09
N ARG A 434 23.20 -9.26 -3.18
CA ARG A 434 23.74 -10.58 -3.50
C ARG A 434 22.78 -11.44 -4.32
N ILE A 435 21.47 -11.32 -4.11
CA ILE A 435 20.46 -11.92 -5.00
C ILE A 435 20.59 -11.35 -6.41
N GLY A 436 20.72 -10.02 -6.53
CA GLY A 436 20.91 -9.35 -7.83
C GLY A 436 22.16 -9.80 -8.57
N ARG A 437 23.17 -10.29 -7.85
CA ARG A 437 24.38 -10.94 -8.43
C ARG A 437 24.22 -12.46 -8.62
N HIS A 438 23.04 -13.03 -8.40
CA HIS A 438 22.70 -14.45 -8.54
C HIS A 438 23.64 -15.40 -7.74
N GLU A 439 24.09 -14.98 -6.55
CA GLU A 439 25.00 -15.77 -5.72
C GLU A 439 24.33 -16.97 -5.04
N HIS A 440 23.01 -16.94 -4.85
CA HIS A 440 22.22 -17.99 -4.20
C HIS A 440 22.03 -19.24 -5.08
N ASP A 441 21.75 -20.37 -4.45
CA ASP A 441 21.26 -21.59 -5.11
C ASP A 441 19.74 -21.54 -5.20
N SER A 442 19.09 -21.26 -4.08
CA SER A 442 17.64 -20.99 -4.00
C SER A 442 17.33 -19.93 -2.95
N VAL A 443 16.18 -19.26 -3.09
CA VAL A 443 15.82 -18.15 -2.23
C VAL A 443 14.32 -18.11 -1.92
N LEU A 444 13.98 -17.88 -0.64
CA LEU A 444 12.64 -17.51 -0.21
C LEU A 444 12.50 -15.98 -0.28
N LEU A 445 11.66 -15.52 -1.18
CA LEU A 445 11.40 -14.13 -1.43
C LEU A 445 9.90 -13.93 -1.74
N GLY A 446 9.51 -12.81 -2.25
CA GLY A 446 8.16 -12.55 -2.71
C GLY A 446 8.05 -11.20 -3.37
N TRP A 447 6.87 -10.92 -3.84
CA TRP A 447 6.52 -9.71 -4.54
C TRP A 447 5.20 -9.14 -3.99
N ALA A 448 5.11 -7.85 -3.88
CA ALA A 448 3.86 -7.12 -3.69
C ALA A 448 3.73 -6.18 -4.89
N ALA A 449 2.64 -6.32 -5.62
CA ALA A 449 2.46 -5.55 -6.85
C ALA A 449 2.24 -4.06 -6.54
N ASP A 450 2.88 -3.22 -7.33
CA ASP A 450 2.73 -1.76 -7.30
C ASP A 450 1.51 -1.30 -8.10
N THR A 451 1.00 -2.15 -9.00
CA THR A 451 -0.13 -1.89 -9.89
C THR A 451 -1.05 -3.11 -9.95
N PRO A 452 -2.35 -2.95 -10.24
CA PRO A 452 -3.27 -4.07 -10.43
C PRO A 452 -3.08 -4.81 -11.75
N ASP A 453 -2.15 -4.38 -12.61
CA ASP A 453 -1.86 -5.07 -13.86
C ASP A 453 -1.12 -6.40 -13.59
N PRO A 454 -1.58 -7.53 -14.18
CA PRO A 454 -0.92 -8.83 -14.01
C PRO A 454 0.54 -8.83 -14.45
N ASP A 455 0.91 -8.01 -15.44
CA ASP A 455 2.29 -7.91 -15.91
C ASP A 455 3.28 -7.62 -14.79
N ASN A 456 2.85 -6.90 -13.76
CA ASN A 456 3.68 -6.57 -12.60
C ASN A 456 4.17 -7.80 -11.82
N PHE A 457 3.56 -8.98 -12.03
CA PHE A 457 4.01 -10.26 -11.48
C PHE A 457 4.91 -11.06 -12.45
N PHE A 458 4.97 -10.67 -13.72
CA PHE A 458 5.68 -11.41 -14.75
C PHE A 458 6.94 -10.69 -15.21
N SER A 459 6.80 -9.54 -15.87
CA SER A 459 7.93 -8.84 -16.49
C SER A 459 9.05 -8.48 -15.51
N PRO A 460 8.79 -7.88 -14.32
CA PRO A 460 9.85 -7.54 -13.38
C PRO A 460 10.56 -8.73 -12.74
N LEU A 461 9.89 -9.89 -12.64
CA LEU A 461 10.37 -11.05 -11.89
C LEU A 461 10.93 -12.17 -12.75
N LEU A 462 10.46 -12.31 -14.01
CA LEU A 462 10.62 -13.53 -14.79
C LEU A 462 11.00 -13.29 -16.25
N SER A 463 10.96 -12.03 -16.75
CA SER A 463 11.44 -11.75 -18.11
C SER A 463 12.95 -11.99 -18.23
N CYS A 464 13.40 -12.27 -19.45
CA CYS A 464 14.83 -12.35 -19.76
C CYS A 464 15.56 -11.05 -19.44
N THR A 465 14.95 -9.89 -19.69
CA THR A 465 15.52 -8.59 -19.33
C THR A 465 15.73 -8.45 -17.81
N ALA A 466 14.84 -9.01 -17.00
CA ALA A 466 14.95 -8.96 -15.55
C ALA A 466 16.15 -9.73 -14.98
N THR A 467 16.72 -10.71 -15.72
CA THR A 467 17.95 -11.38 -15.32
C THR A 467 19.15 -10.41 -15.34
N PHE A 468 19.24 -9.56 -16.36
CA PHE A 468 20.33 -8.59 -16.49
C PHE A 468 20.27 -7.47 -15.46
N THR A 469 19.06 -7.14 -14.98
CA THR A 469 18.87 -6.12 -13.93
C THR A 469 18.99 -6.70 -12.52
N GLY A 470 19.18 -8.01 -12.39
CA GLY A 470 19.25 -8.72 -11.11
C GLY A 470 17.93 -8.82 -10.36
N LYS A 471 16.81 -8.48 -11.00
CA LYS A 471 15.46 -8.53 -10.39
C LYS A 471 14.77 -9.88 -10.52
N ASN A 472 15.24 -10.75 -11.44
CA ASN A 472 14.74 -12.11 -11.62
C ASN A 472 15.48 -13.07 -10.67
N PRO A 473 14.91 -13.47 -9.53
CA PRO A 473 15.60 -14.30 -8.54
C PRO A 473 15.75 -15.75 -8.98
N ALA A 474 15.06 -16.16 -10.03
CA ALA A 474 15.22 -17.49 -10.62
C ALA A 474 16.37 -17.54 -11.64
N ASN A 475 16.87 -16.39 -12.09
CA ASN A 475 17.83 -16.28 -13.20
C ASN A 475 17.39 -17.10 -14.43
N TRP A 476 16.07 -17.16 -14.64
CA TRP A 476 15.42 -17.93 -15.68
C TRP A 476 15.05 -17.04 -16.85
N CYS A 477 15.37 -17.48 -18.06
CA CYS A 477 15.04 -16.77 -19.28
C CYS A 477 14.43 -17.74 -20.28
N ASN A 478 13.21 -17.45 -20.74
CA ASN A 478 12.54 -18.19 -21.80
C ASN A 478 11.96 -17.22 -22.82
N PRO A 479 12.48 -17.18 -24.07
CA PRO A 479 12.02 -16.25 -25.10
C PRO A 479 10.53 -16.41 -25.49
N GLU A 480 9.97 -17.62 -25.39
CA GLU A 480 8.54 -17.87 -25.65
C GLU A 480 7.67 -17.23 -24.56
N PHE A 481 8.14 -17.27 -23.32
CA PHE A 481 7.50 -16.58 -22.21
C PHE A 481 7.52 -15.06 -22.41
N ASP A 482 8.66 -14.47 -22.77
CA ASP A 482 8.78 -13.06 -23.06
C ASP A 482 7.88 -12.62 -24.23
N LEU A 483 7.73 -13.48 -25.25
CA LEU A 483 6.82 -13.21 -26.35
C LEU A 483 5.36 -13.13 -25.89
N LEU A 484 4.93 -14.02 -24.97
CA LEU A 484 3.57 -13.94 -24.40
C LEU A 484 3.34 -12.64 -23.63
N LEU A 485 4.34 -12.19 -22.86
CA LEU A 485 4.25 -10.93 -22.13
C LEU A 485 4.17 -9.73 -23.10
N THR A 486 5.02 -9.69 -24.12
CA THR A 486 4.99 -8.66 -25.17
C THR A 486 3.62 -8.61 -25.84
N GLN A 487 3.09 -9.75 -26.26
CA GLN A 487 1.76 -9.83 -26.87
C GLN A 487 0.64 -9.36 -25.93
N ALA A 488 0.78 -9.60 -24.61
CA ALA A 488 -0.18 -9.10 -23.63
C ALA A 488 -0.12 -7.58 -23.47
N LEU A 489 1.05 -6.97 -23.59
CA LEU A 489 1.25 -5.52 -23.48
C LEU A 489 0.89 -4.76 -24.76
N ASP A 490 1.05 -5.39 -25.93
CA ASP A 490 0.77 -4.77 -27.23
C ASP A 490 -0.73 -4.65 -27.57
N THR A 491 -1.62 -5.28 -26.78
CA THR A 491 -3.06 -5.23 -27.02
C THR A 491 -3.82 -4.58 -25.85
N ASN A 492 -4.83 -3.78 -26.17
CA ASN A 492 -5.78 -3.23 -25.18
C ASN A 492 -7.02 -4.14 -24.97
N GLU A 493 -7.14 -5.23 -25.70
CA GLU A 493 -8.26 -6.16 -25.57
C GLU A 493 -8.06 -7.07 -24.33
N LEU A 494 -8.85 -6.87 -23.29
CA LEU A 494 -8.72 -7.55 -22.01
C LEU A 494 -8.78 -9.08 -22.13
N SER A 495 -9.63 -9.59 -23.02
CA SER A 495 -9.79 -11.03 -23.29
C SER A 495 -8.51 -11.64 -23.87
N MET A 496 -7.85 -10.93 -24.79
CA MET A 496 -6.59 -11.36 -25.40
C MET A 496 -5.44 -11.26 -24.40
N ARG A 497 -5.35 -10.17 -23.64
CA ARG A 497 -4.37 -10.05 -22.53
C ARG A 497 -4.49 -11.22 -21.56
N LYS A 498 -5.72 -11.51 -21.12
CA LYS A 498 -6.00 -12.64 -20.22
C LYS A 498 -5.54 -13.96 -20.79
N LYS A 499 -5.78 -14.21 -22.08
CA LYS A 499 -5.36 -15.43 -22.77
C LYS A 499 -3.83 -15.61 -22.72
N TYR A 500 -3.05 -14.57 -22.99
CA TYR A 500 -1.60 -14.62 -22.96
C TYR A 500 -1.07 -14.84 -21.53
N TYR A 501 -1.62 -14.17 -20.52
CA TYR A 501 -1.24 -14.41 -19.12
C TYR A 501 -1.64 -15.81 -18.63
N LEU A 502 -2.70 -16.43 -19.14
CA LEU A 502 -3.03 -17.83 -18.86
C LEU A 502 -1.98 -18.78 -19.40
N GLN A 503 -1.50 -18.55 -20.62
CA GLN A 503 -0.43 -19.35 -21.21
C GLN A 503 0.90 -19.17 -20.46
N ALA A 504 1.22 -17.95 -20.07
CA ALA A 504 2.39 -17.65 -19.23
C ALA A 504 2.34 -18.40 -17.87
N GLN A 505 1.18 -18.38 -17.20
CA GLN A 505 0.99 -19.13 -15.94
C GLN A 505 1.18 -20.65 -16.12
N ALA A 506 0.67 -21.22 -17.20
CA ALA A 506 0.84 -22.65 -17.49
C ALA A 506 2.31 -22.99 -17.72
N MET A 507 3.05 -22.18 -18.48
CA MET A 507 4.48 -22.37 -18.72
C MET A 507 5.30 -22.35 -17.44
N LEU A 508 4.96 -21.48 -16.48
CA LEU A 508 5.63 -21.43 -15.18
C LEU A 508 5.45 -22.71 -14.36
N ILE A 509 4.33 -23.44 -14.51
CA ILE A 509 4.13 -24.73 -13.86
C ILE A 509 4.94 -25.83 -14.54
N GLU A 510 5.09 -25.77 -15.85
CA GLU A 510 5.87 -26.74 -16.61
C GLU A 510 7.38 -26.58 -16.38
N GLU A 511 7.87 -25.36 -16.40
CA GLU A 511 9.29 -25.02 -16.25
C GLU A 511 9.74 -24.91 -14.79
N MET A 512 8.84 -24.59 -13.88
CA MET A 512 9.05 -24.48 -12.42
C MET A 512 10.28 -23.67 -12.01
N PRO A 513 10.50 -22.45 -12.55
CA PRO A 513 11.64 -21.62 -12.12
C PRO A 513 11.51 -21.18 -10.67
N LEU A 514 10.29 -21.09 -10.18
CA LEU A 514 9.92 -20.82 -8.80
C LEU A 514 8.66 -21.59 -8.40
N VAL A 515 8.48 -21.78 -7.10
CA VAL A 515 7.29 -22.39 -6.50
C VAL A 515 6.52 -21.28 -5.76
N PRO A 516 5.37 -20.82 -6.26
CA PRO A 516 4.48 -19.94 -5.49
C PRO A 516 4.01 -20.69 -4.23
N ILE A 517 4.12 -20.05 -3.06
CA ILE A 517 3.79 -20.69 -1.76
C ILE A 517 2.47 -20.15 -1.22
N ALA A 518 2.37 -18.83 -1.08
CA ALA A 518 1.22 -18.21 -0.47
C ALA A 518 0.97 -16.79 -0.98
N HIS A 519 -0.29 -16.36 -0.90
CA HIS A 519 -0.69 -14.97 -0.99
C HIS A 519 -1.04 -14.46 0.42
N GLY A 520 -0.42 -13.37 0.83
CA GLY A 520 -0.70 -12.74 2.11
C GLY A 520 -2.04 -12.02 2.09
N VAL A 521 -2.69 -12.02 3.24
CA VAL A 521 -3.97 -11.35 3.47
C VAL A 521 -3.74 -10.12 4.35
N ARG A 522 -4.31 -9.02 3.94
CA ARG A 522 -4.31 -7.77 4.68
C ARG A 522 -5.52 -7.74 5.61
N PHE A 523 -5.31 -7.28 6.84
CA PHE A 523 -6.37 -7.19 7.86
C PHE A 523 -6.47 -5.78 8.42
N GLN A 524 -7.71 -5.41 8.75
CA GLN A 524 -8.07 -4.19 9.45
C GLN A 524 -9.15 -4.54 10.47
N ALA A 525 -9.05 -4.04 11.71
CA ALA A 525 -10.15 -4.17 12.66
C ALA A 525 -10.85 -2.83 12.85
N ARG A 526 -12.18 -2.85 12.94
CA ARG A 526 -13.01 -1.66 13.19
C ARG A 526 -14.14 -1.95 14.15
N GLY A 527 -14.66 -0.91 14.79
CA GLY A 527 -15.90 -0.99 15.55
C GLY A 527 -17.06 -1.47 14.67
N SER A 528 -17.97 -2.26 15.22
CA SER A 528 -19.15 -2.75 14.48
C SER A 528 -20.12 -1.61 14.08
N ASP A 529 -20.02 -0.46 14.72
CA ASP A 529 -20.73 0.78 14.40
C ASP A 529 -20.07 1.60 13.30
N ILE A 530 -18.85 1.23 12.86
CA ILE A 530 -18.12 1.89 11.78
C ILE A 530 -18.46 1.23 10.45
N GLN A 531 -18.91 2.02 9.49
CA GLN A 531 -19.26 1.59 8.13
C GLN A 531 -18.48 2.39 7.09
N GLY A 532 -18.37 1.86 5.86
CA GLY A 532 -17.79 2.57 4.73
C GLY A 532 -16.25 2.66 4.71
N ALA A 533 -15.54 2.15 5.72
CA ALA A 533 -14.10 1.97 5.66
C ALA A 533 -13.77 0.83 4.70
N GLN A 534 -12.97 1.09 3.66
CA GLN A 534 -12.65 0.10 2.63
C GLN A 534 -11.18 -0.29 2.68
N LEU A 535 -10.93 -1.54 3.04
CA LEU A 535 -9.63 -2.19 2.90
C LEU A 535 -9.51 -2.73 1.47
N ARG A 536 -8.57 -2.19 0.69
CA ARG A 536 -8.40 -2.53 -0.72
C ARG A 536 -7.34 -3.64 -0.92
N PRO A 537 -7.43 -4.45 -1.99
CA PRO A 537 -6.41 -5.45 -2.34
C PRO A 537 -5.05 -4.83 -2.66
N PHE A 538 -5.01 -3.58 -3.13
CA PHE A 538 -3.80 -2.79 -3.39
C PHE A 538 -4.07 -1.32 -3.08
N GLY A 539 -3.00 -0.53 -2.97
CA GLY A 539 -3.09 0.89 -2.60
C GLY A 539 -3.48 1.10 -1.14
N GLY A 540 -3.87 2.32 -0.80
CA GLY A 540 -4.22 2.74 0.54
C GLY A 540 -5.66 2.37 0.94
N VAL A 541 -5.93 2.43 2.23
CA VAL A 541 -7.29 2.36 2.79
C VAL A 541 -8.09 3.57 2.31
N SER A 542 -9.35 3.38 1.93
CA SER A 542 -10.26 4.48 1.64
C SER A 542 -11.23 4.70 2.79
N LEU A 543 -11.21 5.91 3.34
CA LEU A 543 -12.12 6.39 4.37
C LEU A 543 -13.10 7.45 3.82
N ALA A 544 -13.18 7.60 2.51
CA ALA A 544 -14.04 8.59 1.85
C ALA A 544 -15.53 8.45 2.23
N ASN A 545 -16.01 7.22 2.41
CA ASN A 545 -17.41 6.94 2.74
C ASN A 545 -17.61 6.48 4.20
N VAL A 546 -16.61 6.70 5.05
CA VAL A 546 -16.68 6.24 6.44
C VAL A 546 -17.79 6.96 7.20
N ARG A 547 -18.55 6.19 8.00
CA ARG A 547 -19.62 6.69 8.86
C ARG A 547 -19.54 6.00 10.21
N LYS A 548 -19.95 6.72 11.24
CA LYS A 548 -20.18 6.15 12.57
C LYS A 548 -21.68 6.04 12.77
N GLY A 549 -22.18 4.82 12.92
CA GLY A 549 -23.61 4.58 13.17
C GLY A 549 -24.03 5.15 14.53
N GLU A 550 -25.25 5.63 14.62
CA GLU A 550 -25.86 5.91 15.91
C GLU A 550 -26.02 4.58 16.69
N LYS A 551 -25.68 4.58 17.99
CA LYS A 551 -25.81 3.43 18.88
C LYS A 551 -27.26 3.18 19.21
#